data_162ab6c634798fbd8a75006b2d7bc61f
#
_entry.id   162ab6c634798fbd8a75006b2d7bc61f
#
_cell.length_a   1.000
_cell.length_b   1.000
_cell.length_c   1.000
_cell.angle_alpha   90.00
_cell.angle_beta   90.00
_cell.angle_gamma   90.00
#
_symmetry.space_group_name_H-M   'P 1'
#
loop_
_entity.id
_entity.type
_entity.pdbx_description
1 polymer ?
#
loop_
_entity_poly.entity_id
_entity_poly.type
_entity_poly.pdbx_seq_one_letter_code
_entity_poly.pdbx_strand_id
1 'polypeptide(L)'
;MPRELPEDCRELLLLQHGVLSRAQALELGLGPRTVSSRLRLGHWQRLQHGVYAAFTGQPDREATLWAALSRAGPDAVLSHWTAAELATLTTRRSALIHVTVPAQRHPRGIPGVVIHRSQRADAARHPALTPPRTRIEETTLDLAGVSKDLDDALAWLARACGARLTTADRLRTALNGRTRVRWRAALMAGLDDIREGAHSLLELRCVSQVERPHGLPRAQRQVRIVRGERTEYKDALYAEFGVGVETDGIVAHPLEARWRDRHRDNASLVEGIITLRYSWADVTQRPCQTAAEVASLLQQRGWRGTPRPCSPSCPFAGWPRH
;
A
#
# COMPACT_ATOMS: atom_id res chain seq x y z
N MET A 1 -2.95 34.66 -38.73
CA MET A 1 -3.02 34.55 -37.29
C MET A 1 -3.48 33.14 -36.91
N PRO A 2 -2.89 32.43 -35.95
CA PRO A 2 -3.40 31.15 -35.52
C PRO A 2 -4.77 31.37 -34.88
N ARG A 3 -5.78 30.74 -35.44
CA ARG A 3 -7.16 30.79 -34.95
C ARG A 3 -7.19 30.42 -33.47
N GLU A 4 -7.85 31.22 -32.64
CA GLU A 4 -7.99 30.96 -31.21
C GLU A 4 -8.62 29.57 -30.98
N LEU A 5 -8.21 28.89 -29.91
CA LEU A 5 -8.76 27.58 -29.59
C LEU A 5 -10.18 27.75 -29.07
N PRO A 6 -11.12 26.83 -29.42
CA PRO A 6 -12.44 26.79 -28.80
C PRO A 6 -12.31 26.76 -27.26
N GLU A 7 -13.29 27.30 -26.55
CA GLU A 7 -13.28 27.39 -25.08
C GLU A 7 -13.20 26.01 -24.45
N ASP A 8 -14.06 25.09 -24.86
CA ASP A 8 -14.05 23.69 -24.40
C ASP A 8 -12.66 23.01 -24.60
N CYS A 9 -11.96 23.38 -25.68
CA CYS A 9 -10.60 22.87 -25.92
C CYS A 9 -9.60 23.42 -24.91
N ARG A 10 -9.74 24.71 -24.55
CA ARG A 10 -8.88 25.34 -23.55
C ARG A 10 -9.10 24.72 -22.15
N GLU A 11 -10.36 24.51 -21.77
CA GLU A 11 -10.74 23.88 -20.52
C GLU A 11 -10.17 22.44 -20.43
N LEU A 12 -10.35 21.64 -21.50
CA LEU A 12 -9.80 20.30 -21.55
C LEU A 12 -8.28 20.28 -21.44
N LEU A 13 -7.59 21.20 -22.13
CA LEU A 13 -6.14 21.34 -22.05
C LEU A 13 -5.68 21.72 -20.64
N LEU A 14 -6.40 22.59 -19.94
CA LEU A 14 -6.11 22.91 -18.54
C LEU A 14 -6.25 21.67 -17.65
N LEU A 15 -7.36 20.94 -17.80
CA LEU A 15 -7.62 19.71 -17.05
C LEU A 15 -6.57 18.63 -17.29
N GLN A 16 -6.10 18.50 -18.54
CA GLN A 16 -5.18 17.45 -18.98
C GLN A 16 -3.71 17.92 -19.09
N HIS A 17 -3.33 18.96 -18.37
CA HIS A 17 -1.95 19.49 -18.36
C HIS A 17 -1.40 19.74 -19.78
N GLY A 18 -2.23 20.33 -20.62
CA GLY A 18 -1.87 20.67 -21.99
C GLY A 18 -1.87 19.52 -22.98
N VAL A 19 -2.32 18.32 -22.57
CA VAL A 19 -2.31 17.13 -23.43
C VAL A 19 -3.69 16.90 -24.04
N LEU A 20 -3.68 16.48 -25.32
CA LEU A 20 -4.88 16.25 -26.10
C LEU A 20 -4.69 15.05 -27.04
N SER A 21 -5.65 14.14 -27.10
CA SER A 21 -5.67 13.09 -28.12
C SER A 21 -6.22 13.62 -29.45
N ARG A 22 -5.91 12.91 -30.54
CA ARG A 22 -6.49 13.22 -31.85
C ARG A 22 -8.01 13.11 -31.85
N ALA A 23 -8.58 12.13 -31.14
CA ALA A 23 -10.02 11.96 -31.04
C ALA A 23 -10.66 13.17 -30.37
N GLN A 24 -10.16 13.56 -29.20
CA GLN A 24 -10.61 14.75 -28.48
C GLN A 24 -10.47 16.03 -29.32
N ALA A 25 -9.35 16.18 -30.07
CA ALA A 25 -9.18 17.31 -30.97
C ALA A 25 -10.29 17.38 -32.02
N LEU A 26 -10.63 16.26 -32.63
CA LEU A 26 -11.70 16.19 -33.62
C LEU A 26 -13.08 16.46 -33.01
N GLU A 27 -13.39 15.89 -31.87
CA GLU A 27 -14.65 16.10 -31.12
C GLU A 27 -14.85 17.59 -30.76
N LEU A 28 -13.75 18.29 -30.44
CA LEU A 28 -13.74 19.73 -30.15
C LEU A 28 -13.63 20.62 -31.40
N GLY A 29 -13.85 20.05 -32.58
CA GLY A 29 -13.89 20.80 -33.85
C GLY A 29 -12.53 21.21 -34.41
N LEU A 30 -11.43 20.68 -33.84
CA LEU A 30 -10.07 20.93 -34.38
C LEU A 30 -9.80 19.95 -35.52
N GLY A 31 -10.05 20.39 -36.75
CA GLY A 31 -9.78 19.58 -37.94
C GLY A 31 -8.29 19.19 -38.07
N PRO A 32 -7.99 18.12 -38.87
CA PRO A 32 -6.64 17.63 -39.07
C PRO A 32 -5.64 18.69 -39.57
N ARG A 33 -6.12 19.62 -40.42
CA ARG A 33 -5.32 20.73 -40.94
C ARG A 33 -4.88 21.69 -39.81
N THR A 34 -5.77 21.98 -38.86
CA THR A 34 -5.48 22.85 -37.71
C THR A 34 -4.41 22.22 -36.83
N VAL A 35 -4.55 20.92 -36.46
CA VAL A 35 -3.58 20.17 -35.68
C VAL A 35 -2.22 20.14 -36.39
N SER A 36 -2.19 19.80 -37.68
CA SER A 36 -0.97 19.75 -38.47
C SER A 36 -0.27 21.10 -38.58
N SER A 37 -1.03 22.19 -38.72
CA SER A 37 -0.48 23.55 -38.75
C SER A 37 0.17 23.93 -37.42
N ARG A 38 -0.48 23.64 -36.28
CA ARG A 38 0.07 23.93 -34.95
C ARG A 38 1.34 23.14 -34.64
N LEU A 39 1.39 21.89 -35.09
CA LEU A 39 2.59 21.06 -35.00
C LEU A 39 3.74 21.61 -35.87
N ARG A 40 3.45 21.96 -37.12
CA ARG A 40 4.44 22.51 -38.07
C ARG A 40 5.02 23.86 -37.60
N LEU A 41 4.17 24.70 -37.02
CA LEU A 41 4.56 26.00 -36.48
C LEU A 41 5.28 25.93 -35.13
N GLY A 42 5.45 24.74 -34.56
CA GLY A 42 6.08 24.54 -33.26
C GLY A 42 5.27 25.02 -32.07
N HIS A 43 4.00 25.37 -32.23
CA HIS A 43 3.12 25.72 -31.11
C HIS A 43 2.68 24.49 -30.30
N TRP A 44 2.61 23.35 -30.96
CA TRP A 44 2.30 22.05 -30.39
C TRP A 44 3.43 21.06 -30.67
N GLN A 45 3.53 20.03 -29.86
CA GLN A 45 4.45 18.92 -30.08
C GLN A 45 3.69 17.58 -30.03
N ARG A 46 4.23 16.57 -30.68
CA ARG A 46 3.72 15.21 -30.63
C ARG A 46 4.41 14.45 -29.49
N LEU A 47 3.66 14.04 -28.47
CA LEU A 47 4.18 13.21 -27.40
C LEU A 47 4.21 11.74 -27.79
N GLN A 48 3.14 11.28 -28.43
CA GLN A 48 2.97 9.90 -28.93
C GLN A 48 2.11 9.89 -30.19
N HIS A 49 1.97 8.75 -30.83
CA HIS A 49 1.13 8.65 -32.01
C HIS A 49 -0.34 9.02 -31.66
N GLY A 50 -0.83 10.09 -32.28
CA GLY A 50 -2.19 10.60 -32.03
C GLY A 50 -2.38 11.29 -30.66
N VAL A 51 -1.32 11.65 -29.97
CA VAL A 51 -1.35 12.42 -28.73
C VAL A 51 -0.41 13.62 -28.84
N TYR A 52 -0.95 14.78 -28.53
CA TYR A 52 -0.29 16.07 -28.70
C TYR A 52 -0.21 16.82 -27.38
N ALA A 53 0.82 17.65 -27.23
CA ALA A 53 0.89 18.67 -26.19
C ALA A 53 0.74 20.05 -26.82
N ALA A 54 -0.11 20.89 -26.24
CA ALA A 54 -0.34 22.26 -26.65
C ALA A 54 0.67 23.25 -26.04
N PHE A 55 1.86 22.77 -25.77
CA PHE A 55 2.99 23.52 -25.25
C PHE A 55 4.30 23.00 -25.89
N THR A 56 5.39 23.71 -25.68
CA THR A 56 6.76 23.34 -26.10
C THR A 56 7.61 23.01 -24.89
N GLY A 57 8.70 22.28 -25.09
CA GLY A 57 9.59 21.85 -24.01
C GLY A 57 9.26 20.45 -23.47
N GLN A 58 9.95 20.03 -22.41
CA GLN A 58 9.77 18.72 -21.82
C GLN A 58 8.42 18.63 -21.10
N PRO A 59 7.62 17.55 -21.35
CA PRO A 59 6.41 17.29 -20.58
C PRO A 59 6.75 17.01 -19.11
N ASP A 60 6.01 17.62 -18.22
CA ASP A 60 6.06 17.28 -16.81
C ASP A 60 5.45 15.89 -16.53
N ARG A 61 5.44 15.46 -15.25
CA ARG A 61 4.89 14.17 -14.85
C ARG A 61 3.42 14.06 -15.19
N GLU A 62 2.63 15.10 -14.92
CA GLU A 62 1.19 15.10 -15.12
C GLU A 62 0.86 15.02 -16.63
N ALA A 63 1.52 15.82 -17.47
CA ALA A 63 1.37 15.72 -18.92
C ALA A 63 1.74 14.32 -19.45
N THR A 64 2.76 13.69 -18.87
CA THR A 64 3.17 12.33 -19.25
C THR A 64 2.10 11.29 -18.87
N LEU A 65 1.49 11.43 -17.70
CA LEU A 65 0.39 10.56 -17.26
C LEU A 65 -0.83 10.70 -18.19
N TRP A 66 -1.21 11.93 -18.53
CA TRP A 66 -2.29 12.20 -19.46
C TRP A 66 -2.00 11.71 -20.87
N ALA A 67 -0.75 11.79 -21.32
CA ALA A 67 -0.35 11.24 -22.61
C ALA A 67 -0.49 9.71 -22.64
N ALA A 68 -0.13 9.02 -21.56
CA ALA A 68 -0.30 7.58 -21.43
C ALA A 68 -1.79 7.17 -21.47
N LEU A 69 -2.64 7.86 -20.70
CA LEU A 69 -4.11 7.65 -20.69
C LEU A 69 -4.71 7.90 -22.07
N SER A 70 -4.40 9.05 -22.68
CA SER A 70 -4.90 9.45 -24.00
C SER A 70 -4.52 8.43 -25.08
N ARG A 71 -3.32 7.87 -24.99
CA ARG A 71 -2.83 6.85 -25.92
C ARG A 71 -3.43 5.48 -25.67
N ALA A 72 -3.66 5.11 -24.41
CA ALA A 72 -4.34 3.86 -24.03
C ALA A 72 -5.82 3.87 -24.46
N GLY A 73 -6.42 5.04 -24.56
CA GLY A 73 -7.75 5.28 -25.08
C GLY A 73 -8.82 5.43 -23.99
N PRO A 74 -10.11 5.54 -24.40
CA PRO A 74 -11.21 5.72 -23.47
C PRO A 74 -11.26 4.60 -22.43
N ASP A 75 -11.76 4.93 -21.23
CA ASP A 75 -11.89 4.07 -20.06
C ASP A 75 -10.55 3.55 -19.48
N ALA A 76 -9.42 4.05 -19.99
CA ALA A 76 -8.13 3.81 -19.39
C ALA A 76 -8.01 4.52 -18.04
N VAL A 77 -7.41 3.84 -17.05
CA VAL A 77 -7.15 4.38 -15.72
C VAL A 77 -5.71 4.11 -15.30
N LEU A 78 -5.09 5.04 -14.61
CA LEU A 78 -3.81 4.79 -13.94
C LEU A 78 -3.99 3.75 -12.85
N SER A 79 -3.04 2.84 -12.69
CA SER A 79 -3.18 1.69 -11.79
C SER A 79 -1.82 1.30 -11.17
N HIS A 80 -1.81 0.26 -10.32
CA HIS A 80 -0.60 -0.31 -9.74
C HIS A 80 0.32 0.75 -9.15
N TRP A 81 1.60 0.76 -9.53
CA TRP A 81 2.61 1.69 -9.02
C TRP A 81 2.28 3.16 -9.27
N THR A 82 1.72 3.47 -10.43
CA THR A 82 1.38 4.85 -10.78
C THR A 82 0.21 5.37 -9.94
N ALA A 83 -0.83 4.57 -9.75
CA ALA A 83 -1.94 4.93 -8.86
C ALA A 83 -1.49 5.01 -7.39
N ALA A 84 -0.57 4.12 -6.97
CA ALA A 84 0.00 4.14 -5.63
C ALA A 84 0.84 5.41 -5.36
N GLU A 85 1.63 5.85 -6.35
CA GLU A 85 2.36 7.12 -6.32
C GLU A 85 1.40 8.30 -6.10
N LEU A 86 0.35 8.38 -6.92
CA LEU A 86 -0.65 9.46 -6.84
C LEU A 86 -1.52 9.41 -5.58
N ALA A 87 -1.67 8.25 -4.97
CA ALA A 87 -2.38 8.07 -3.70
C ALA A 87 -1.46 8.21 -2.47
N THR A 88 -0.18 8.58 -2.65
CA THR A 88 0.84 8.63 -1.58
C THR A 88 1.03 7.32 -0.82
N LEU A 89 0.58 6.19 -1.39
CA LEU A 89 0.82 4.86 -0.83
C LEU A 89 2.30 4.47 -0.92
N THR A 90 3.03 5.08 -1.84
CA THR A 90 4.49 4.96 -1.98
C THR A 90 5.11 6.31 -2.34
N THR A 91 6.31 6.56 -1.84
CA THR A 91 7.13 7.72 -2.24
C THR A 91 7.98 7.43 -3.48
N ARG A 92 8.07 6.14 -3.87
CA ARG A 92 8.87 5.73 -5.03
C ARG A 92 8.09 6.01 -6.32
N ARG A 93 8.65 6.85 -7.18
CA ARG A 93 8.18 7.02 -8.55
C ARG A 93 8.59 5.81 -9.39
N SER A 94 7.60 5.23 -10.08
CA SER A 94 7.89 4.22 -11.09
C SER A 94 8.43 4.87 -12.36
N ALA A 95 9.48 4.29 -12.95
CA ALA A 95 9.98 4.70 -14.26
C ALA A 95 8.96 4.41 -15.37
N LEU A 96 8.13 3.39 -15.19
CA LEU A 96 7.07 3.02 -16.11
C LEU A 96 5.72 3.53 -15.59
N ILE A 97 4.85 3.94 -16.50
CA ILE A 97 3.48 4.33 -16.20
C ILE A 97 2.59 3.10 -16.32
N HIS A 98 1.89 2.75 -15.27
CA HIS A 98 0.96 1.62 -15.24
C HIS A 98 -0.46 2.09 -15.55
N VAL A 99 -1.04 1.53 -16.60
CA VAL A 99 -2.40 1.85 -17.06
C VAL A 99 -3.21 0.56 -17.14
N THR A 100 -4.40 0.55 -16.56
CA THR A 100 -5.38 -0.53 -16.74
C THR A 100 -6.44 -0.10 -17.75
N VAL A 101 -6.73 -1.00 -18.68
CA VAL A 101 -7.77 -0.83 -19.69
C VAL A 101 -8.80 -1.95 -19.59
N PRO A 102 -10.03 -1.77 -20.10
CA PRO A 102 -11.01 -2.85 -20.24
C PRO A 102 -10.43 -4.06 -20.98
N ALA A 103 -10.80 -5.27 -20.56
CA ALA A 103 -10.20 -6.53 -21.05
C ALA A 103 -10.29 -6.70 -22.58
N GLN A 104 -11.34 -6.18 -23.21
CA GLN A 104 -11.57 -6.22 -24.66
C GLN A 104 -10.69 -5.25 -25.44
N ARG A 105 -9.99 -4.33 -24.77
CA ARG A 105 -9.10 -3.37 -25.43
C ARG A 105 -7.69 -3.89 -25.55
N HIS A 106 -7.10 -3.66 -26.71
CA HIS A 106 -5.74 -4.10 -27.04
C HIS A 106 -4.94 -2.90 -27.60
N PRO A 107 -4.60 -1.91 -26.75
CA PRO A 107 -3.77 -0.80 -27.22
C PRO A 107 -2.42 -1.35 -27.70
N ARG A 108 -1.93 -0.80 -28.82
CA ARG A 108 -0.56 -1.12 -29.29
C ARG A 108 0.44 -0.66 -28.25
N GLY A 109 1.59 -1.33 -28.17
CA GLY A 109 2.66 -1.02 -27.21
C GLY A 109 2.97 0.48 -27.16
N ILE A 110 3.03 1.02 -25.96
CA ILE A 110 3.27 2.44 -25.69
C ILE A 110 4.61 2.52 -24.96
N PRO A 111 5.62 3.19 -25.51
CA PRO A 111 6.91 3.34 -24.85
C PRO A 111 6.75 3.94 -23.44
N GLY A 112 7.41 3.35 -22.45
CA GLY A 112 7.35 3.81 -21.07
C GLY A 112 6.04 3.47 -20.32
N VAL A 113 5.11 2.70 -20.94
CA VAL A 113 3.82 2.35 -20.34
C VAL A 113 3.63 0.85 -20.26
N VAL A 114 3.20 0.37 -19.10
CA VAL A 114 2.76 -1.01 -18.87
C VAL A 114 1.24 -1.05 -18.94
N ILE A 115 0.70 -1.83 -19.88
CA ILE A 115 -0.74 -2.00 -20.05
C ILE A 115 -1.19 -3.25 -19.31
N HIS A 116 -2.12 -3.07 -18.39
CA HIS A 116 -2.87 -4.12 -17.72
C HIS A 116 -4.28 -4.20 -18.31
N ARG A 117 -4.80 -5.40 -18.51
CA ARG A 117 -6.17 -5.61 -19.01
C ARG A 117 -7.03 -6.24 -17.93
N SER A 118 -8.18 -5.66 -17.66
CA SER A 118 -9.07 -6.15 -16.61
C SER A 118 -10.53 -6.08 -17.02
N GLN A 119 -11.27 -7.13 -16.72
CA GLN A 119 -12.74 -7.11 -16.82
C GLN A 119 -13.36 -6.17 -15.77
N ARG A 120 -12.60 -5.80 -14.77
CA ARG A 120 -12.99 -4.95 -13.64
C ARG A 120 -12.51 -3.49 -13.79
N ALA A 121 -12.00 -3.10 -14.98
CA ALA A 121 -11.41 -1.77 -15.16
C ALA A 121 -12.36 -0.65 -14.76
N ASP A 122 -13.63 -0.75 -15.14
CA ASP A 122 -14.66 0.22 -14.78
C ASP A 122 -14.99 0.19 -13.29
N ALA A 123 -15.27 -0.97 -12.71
CA ALA A 123 -15.53 -1.12 -11.27
C ALA A 123 -14.34 -0.70 -10.38
N ALA A 124 -13.12 -0.87 -10.89
CA ALA A 124 -11.90 -0.46 -10.20
C ALA A 124 -11.65 1.06 -10.25
N ARG A 125 -12.25 1.76 -11.22
CA ARG A 125 -12.06 3.20 -11.40
C ARG A 125 -12.59 3.99 -10.21
N HIS A 126 -11.83 4.96 -9.75
CA HIS A 126 -12.32 5.94 -8.78
C HIS A 126 -13.26 6.94 -9.49
N PRO A 127 -14.48 7.20 -8.96
CA PRO A 127 -15.50 7.98 -9.69
C PRO A 127 -15.15 9.46 -9.87
N ALA A 128 -14.31 10.03 -8.99
CA ALA A 128 -14.10 11.48 -8.92
C ALA A 128 -12.64 11.93 -9.06
N LEU A 129 -11.67 11.00 -9.09
CA LEU A 129 -10.26 11.43 -9.12
C LEU A 129 -9.79 11.76 -10.54
N THR A 130 -9.03 12.85 -10.65
CA THR A 130 -8.36 13.32 -11.86
C THR A 130 -6.86 13.41 -11.61
N PRO A 131 -5.99 12.88 -12.47
CA PRO A 131 -6.30 12.01 -13.61
C PRO A 131 -6.99 10.70 -13.20
N PRO A 132 -7.77 10.06 -14.11
CA PRO A 132 -8.50 8.83 -13.83
C PRO A 132 -7.58 7.74 -13.33
N ARG A 133 -7.91 7.13 -12.18
CA ARG A 133 -7.10 6.09 -11.55
C ARG A 133 -7.94 5.10 -10.77
N THR A 134 -7.35 3.96 -10.44
CA THR A 134 -7.99 2.95 -9.62
C THR A 134 -8.24 3.44 -8.19
N ARG A 135 -9.32 2.94 -7.56
CA ARG A 135 -9.58 3.11 -6.12
C ARG A 135 -8.40 2.57 -5.33
N ILE A 136 -8.16 3.11 -4.15
CA ILE A 136 -7.02 2.70 -3.34
C ILE A 136 -7.05 1.20 -2.99
N GLU A 137 -8.22 0.63 -2.75
CA GLU A 137 -8.39 -0.80 -2.47
C GLU A 137 -7.96 -1.65 -3.67
N GLU A 138 -8.40 -1.27 -4.86
CA GLU A 138 -8.04 -1.97 -6.11
C GLU A 138 -6.54 -1.82 -6.40
N THR A 139 -5.99 -0.60 -6.22
CA THR A 139 -4.54 -0.34 -6.36
C THR A 139 -3.72 -1.22 -5.42
N THR A 140 -4.11 -1.31 -4.15
CA THR A 140 -3.44 -2.12 -3.14
C THR A 140 -3.46 -3.60 -3.51
N LEU A 141 -4.61 -4.11 -3.93
CA LEU A 141 -4.77 -5.51 -4.33
C LEU A 141 -4.08 -5.84 -5.67
N ASP A 142 -3.98 -4.89 -6.58
CA ASP A 142 -3.20 -5.04 -7.81
C ASP A 142 -1.71 -5.18 -7.49
N LEU A 143 -1.19 -4.34 -6.59
CA LEU A 143 0.20 -4.43 -6.13
C LEU A 143 0.47 -5.73 -5.37
N ALA A 144 -0.44 -6.14 -4.49
CA ALA A 144 -0.35 -7.43 -3.81
C ALA A 144 -0.33 -8.60 -4.81
N GLY A 145 -1.10 -8.51 -5.90
CA GLY A 145 -1.14 -9.54 -6.95
C GLY A 145 0.15 -9.70 -7.74
N VAL A 146 0.91 -8.61 -7.95
CA VAL A 146 2.20 -8.61 -8.66
C VAL A 146 3.41 -8.65 -7.73
N SER A 147 3.21 -8.77 -6.43
CA SER A 147 4.26 -8.88 -5.43
C SER A 147 5.11 -10.14 -5.66
N LYS A 148 6.40 -10.04 -5.33
CA LYS A 148 7.36 -11.17 -5.47
C LYS A 148 6.99 -12.35 -4.58
N ASP A 149 6.56 -12.07 -3.34
CA ASP A 149 6.22 -13.04 -2.32
C ASP A 149 5.01 -12.58 -1.48
N LEU A 150 4.58 -13.42 -0.54
CA LEU A 150 3.44 -13.14 0.34
C LEU A 150 3.73 -11.97 1.28
N ASP A 151 4.98 -11.80 1.74
CA ASP A 151 5.35 -10.71 2.64
C ASP A 151 5.21 -9.36 1.98
N ASP A 152 5.70 -9.25 0.75
CA ASP A 152 5.55 -8.06 -0.06
C ASP A 152 4.06 -7.74 -0.32
N ALA A 153 3.25 -8.78 -0.54
CA ALA A 153 1.80 -8.63 -0.71
C ALA A 153 1.11 -8.12 0.58
N LEU A 154 1.40 -8.72 1.73
CA LEU A 154 0.86 -8.30 3.03
C LEU A 154 1.34 -6.89 3.43
N ALA A 155 2.58 -6.54 3.07
CA ALA A 155 3.13 -5.20 3.32
C ALA A 155 2.32 -4.10 2.63
N TRP A 156 1.77 -4.36 1.44
CA TRP A 156 0.90 -3.39 0.76
C TRP A 156 -0.40 -3.16 1.52
N LEU A 157 -1.04 -4.23 2.04
CA LEU A 157 -2.26 -4.13 2.82
C LEU A 157 -2.02 -3.36 4.12
N ALA A 158 -0.98 -3.75 4.87
CA ALA A 158 -0.60 -3.08 6.11
C ALA A 158 -0.27 -1.60 5.89
N ARG A 159 0.49 -1.28 4.84
CA ARG A 159 0.84 0.10 4.50
C ARG A 159 -0.38 0.95 4.16
N ALA A 160 -1.32 0.43 3.35
CA ALA A 160 -2.52 1.16 2.96
C ALA A 160 -3.41 1.48 4.16
N CYS A 161 -3.57 0.52 5.09
CA CYS A 161 -4.34 0.71 6.31
C CYS A 161 -3.60 1.58 7.33
N GLY A 162 -2.31 1.34 7.55
CA GLY A 162 -1.48 2.12 8.48
C GLY A 162 -1.37 3.60 8.08
N ALA A 163 -1.31 3.89 6.77
CA ALA A 163 -1.39 5.25 6.24
C ALA A 163 -2.81 5.84 6.25
N ARG A 164 -3.81 5.10 6.75
CA ARG A 164 -5.23 5.52 6.81
C ARG A 164 -5.84 5.88 5.45
N LEU A 165 -5.29 5.33 4.38
CA LEU A 165 -5.81 5.51 3.02
C LEU A 165 -7.07 4.67 2.78
N THR A 166 -7.18 3.53 3.48
CA THR A 166 -8.32 2.61 3.45
C THR A 166 -8.44 1.86 4.78
N THR A 167 -9.40 0.93 4.86
CA THR A 167 -9.59 0.05 6.02
C THR A 167 -9.52 -1.42 5.62
N ALA A 168 -9.26 -2.30 6.60
CA ALA A 168 -9.26 -3.74 6.37
C ALA A 168 -10.60 -4.25 5.80
N ASP A 169 -11.73 -3.69 6.25
CA ASP A 169 -13.07 -4.09 5.78
C ASP A 169 -13.32 -3.69 4.33
N ARG A 170 -12.86 -2.50 3.92
CA ARG A 170 -12.94 -2.05 2.51
C ARG A 170 -12.06 -2.89 1.60
N LEU A 171 -10.83 -3.22 2.03
CA LEU A 171 -9.94 -4.14 1.30
C LEU A 171 -10.55 -5.54 1.21
N ARG A 172 -11.16 -6.05 2.28
CA ARG A 172 -11.89 -7.32 2.29
C ARG A 172 -13.02 -7.33 1.28
N THR A 173 -13.83 -6.28 1.26
CA THR A 173 -14.93 -6.13 0.30
C THR A 173 -14.41 -6.16 -1.14
N ALA A 174 -13.34 -5.40 -1.44
CA ALA A 174 -12.71 -5.39 -2.75
C ALA A 174 -12.11 -6.76 -3.12
N LEU A 175 -11.46 -7.43 -2.16
CA LEU A 175 -10.89 -8.77 -2.32
C LEU A 175 -11.98 -9.82 -2.62
N ASN A 176 -13.12 -9.76 -1.95
CA ASN A 176 -14.26 -10.65 -2.19
C ASN A 176 -14.86 -10.46 -3.59
N GLY A 177 -14.82 -9.25 -4.13
CA GLY A 177 -15.26 -8.95 -5.49
C GLY A 177 -14.32 -9.48 -6.59
N ARG A 178 -13.16 -10.05 -6.27
CA ARG A 178 -12.18 -10.59 -7.22
C ARG A 178 -12.29 -12.12 -7.29
N THR A 179 -12.31 -12.72 -8.47
CA THR A 179 -12.41 -14.18 -8.64
C THR A 179 -11.08 -14.89 -8.45
N ARG A 180 -9.99 -14.34 -9.01
CA ARG A 180 -8.65 -14.93 -8.97
C ARG A 180 -7.69 -13.98 -8.28
N VAL A 181 -7.25 -14.36 -7.08
CA VAL A 181 -6.27 -13.61 -6.30
C VAL A 181 -5.23 -14.57 -5.76
N ARG A 182 -3.98 -14.29 -6.05
CA ARG A 182 -2.84 -15.02 -5.47
C ARG A 182 -2.88 -14.83 -3.95
N TRP A 183 -2.63 -15.88 -3.19
CA TRP A 183 -2.61 -15.88 -1.72
C TRP A 183 -3.91 -15.43 -1.02
N ARG A 184 -5.06 -15.57 -1.67
CA ARG A 184 -6.35 -15.10 -1.13
C ARG A 184 -6.55 -15.41 0.36
N ALA A 185 -6.35 -16.67 0.79
CA ALA A 185 -6.57 -17.08 2.18
C ALA A 185 -5.63 -16.35 3.14
N ALA A 186 -4.35 -16.22 2.79
CA ALA A 186 -3.37 -15.52 3.61
C ALA A 186 -3.62 -14.00 3.66
N LEU A 187 -4.05 -13.39 2.54
CA LEU A 187 -4.43 -11.97 2.52
C LEU A 187 -5.69 -11.73 3.36
N MET A 188 -6.68 -12.63 3.34
CA MET A 188 -7.86 -12.55 4.21
C MET A 188 -7.48 -12.62 5.69
N ALA A 189 -6.63 -13.58 6.06
CA ALA A 189 -6.12 -13.68 7.44
C ALA A 189 -5.34 -12.42 7.85
N GLY A 190 -4.49 -11.89 6.97
CA GLY A 190 -3.77 -10.64 7.23
C GLY A 190 -4.71 -9.44 7.42
N LEU A 191 -5.82 -9.39 6.68
CA LEU A 191 -6.83 -8.34 6.88
C LEU A 191 -7.57 -8.49 8.22
N ASP A 192 -7.76 -9.73 8.72
CA ASP A 192 -8.29 -9.93 10.07
C ASP A 192 -7.32 -9.40 11.12
N ASP A 193 -6.04 -9.72 11.00
CA ASP A 193 -5.00 -9.24 11.91
C ASP A 193 -4.87 -7.70 11.88
N ILE A 194 -4.96 -7.09 10.68
CA ILE A 194 -4.97 -5.62 10.53
C ILE A 194 -6.20 -4.99 11.21
N ARG A 195 -7.38 -5.59 11.06
CA ARG A 195 -8.60 -5.12 11.71
C ARG A 195 -8.48 -5.17 13.23
N GLU A 196 -7.72 -6.12 13.74
CA GLU A 196 -7.41 -6.29 15.17
C GLU A 196 -6.25 -5.38 15.63
N GLY A 197 -5.72 -4.54 14.75
CA GLY A 197 -4.76 -3.48 15.06
C GLY A 197 -3.31 -3.76 14.68
N ALA A 198 -3.00 -4.79 13.91
CA ALA A 198 -1.66 -4.95 13.36
C ALA A 198 -1.45 -3.95 12.21
N HIS A 199 -0.53 -3.01 12.38
CA HIS A 199 -0.36 -1.89 11.44
C HIS A 199 0.90 -2.01 10.57
N SER A 200 1.76 -2.97 10.85
CA SER A 200 2.99 -3.24 10.10
C SER A 200 3.10 -4.70 9.67
N LEU A 201 3.95 -4.96 8.68
CA LEU A 201 4.23 -6.35 8.27
C LEU A 201 4.88 -7.14 9.42
N LEU A 202 5.71 -6.49 10.22
CA LEU A 202 6.39 -7.15 11.34
C LEU A 202 5.39 -7.55 12.44
N GLU A 203 4.41 -6.70 12.74
CA GLU A 203 3.30 -7.04 13.64
C GLU A 203 2.46 -8.21 13.09
N LEU A 204 2.13 -8.19 11.79
CA LEU A 204 1.44 -9.31 11.12
C LEU A 204 2.24 -10.63 11.24
N ARG A 205 3.55 -10.56 11.09
CA ARG A 205 4.45 -11.71 11.26
C ARG A 205 4.51 -12.16 12.70
N CYS A 206 4.54 -11.26 13.66
CA CYS A 206 4.49 -11.60 15.09
C CYS A 206 3.21 -12.39 15.41
N VAL A 207 2.04 -11.94 14.94
CA VAL A 207 0.78 -12.68 15.11
C VAL A 207 0.82 -14.06 14.45
N SER A 208 1.24 -14.12 13.19
CA SER A 208 1.13 -15.33 12.37
C SER A 208 2.23 -16.36 12.62
N GLN A 209 3.40 -15.97 13.10
CA GLN A 209 4.56 -16.85 13.30
C GLN A 209 4.93 -17.06 14.79
N VAL A 210 4.63 -16.09 15.66
CA VAL A 210 4.97 -16.16 17.07
C VAL A 210 3.75 -16.53 17.94
N GLU A 211 2.68 -15.75 17.87
CA GLU A 211 1.56 -15.91 18.81
C GLU A 211 0.65 -17.10 18.45
N ARG A 212 0.07 -17.06 17.25
CA ARG A 212 -0.96 -18.04 16.82
C ARG A 212 -0.45 -19.48 16.76
N PRO A 213 0.73 -19.78 16.18
CA PRO A 213 1.22 -21.15 16.10
C PRO A 213 1.54 -21.75 17.47
N HIS A 214 1.97 -20.91 18.43
CA HIS A 214 2.39 -21.36 19.75
C HIS A 214 1.28 -21.24 20.80
N GLY A 215 0.07 -20.79 20.42
CA GLY A 215 -1.06 -20.73 21.33
C GLY A 215 -0.90 -19.72 22.47
N LEU A 216 -0.12 -18.66 22.25
CA LEU A 216 -0.03 -17.56 23.20
C LEU A 216 -1.38 -16.83 23.32
N PRO A 217 -1.66 -16.20 24.46
CA PRO A 217 -2.87 -15.40 24.62
C PRO A 217 -2.89 -14.25 23.61
N ARG A 218 -4.06 -13.72 23.33
CA ARG A 218 -4.24 -12.63 22.40
C ARG A 218 -3.85 -11.31 23.04
N ALA A 219 -2.86 -10.62 22.49
CA ALA A 219 -2.49 -9.28 22.93
C ALA A 219 -3.48 -8.23 22.38
N GLN A 220 -3.72 -7.18 23.15
CA GLN A 220 -4.32 -5.95 22.64
C GLN A 220 -3.30 -5.23 21.76
N ARG A 221 -3.75 -4.68 20.62
CA ARG A 221 -2.86 -4.03 19.64
C ARG A 221 -2.98 -2.51 19.70
N GLN A 222 -1.85 -1.82 19.39
CA GLN A 222 -1.80 -0.36 19.30
C GLN A 222 -2.44 0.31 20.52
N VAL A 223 -2.10 -0.19 21.71
CA VAL A 223 -2.68 0.30 22.96
C VAL A 223 -2.14 1.68 23.26
N ARG A 224 -3.05 2.65 23.35
CA ARG A 224 -2.72 4.02 23.72
C ARG A 224 -2.54 4.13 25.23
N ILE A 225 -1.36 4.56 25.66
CA ILE A 225 -1.05 4.88 27.05
C ILE A 225 -0.85 6.40 27.16
N VAL A 226 -1.61 7.03 28.04
CA VAL A 226 -1.52 8.49 28.29
C VAL A 226 -0.84 8.73 29.61
N ARG A 227 0.27 9.49 29.61
CA ARG A 227 1.04 9.86 30.80
C ARG A 227 1.19 11.38 30.85
N GLY A 228 0.31 12.03 31.57
CA GLY A 228 0.22 13.49 31.57
C GLY A 228 -0.06 14.02 30.15
N GLU A 229 0.81 14.88 29.65
CA GLU A 229 0.70 15.40 28.28
C GLU A 229 1.27 14.46 27.19
N ARG A 230 1.90 13.37 27.58
CA ARG A 230 2.53 12.42 26.65
C ARG A 230 1.59 11.27 26.32
N THR A 231 1.50 10.96 25.04
CA THR A 231 0.80 9.77 24.54
C THR A 231 1.79 8.82 23.91
N GLU A 232 1.73 7.56 24.30
CA GLU A 232 2.54 6.47 23.76
C GLU A 232 1.62 5.38 23.22
N TYR A 233 2.14 4.58 22.28
CA TYR A 233 1.46 3.41 21.75
C TYR A 233 2.31 2.19 21.97
N LYS A 234 1.72 1.11 22.47
CA LYS A 234 2.33 -0.23 22.53
C LYS A 234 1.82 -1.06 21.35
N ASP A 235 2.72 -1.64 20.58
CA ASP A 235 2.35 -2.46 19.42
C ASP A 235 1.47 -3.64 19.83
N ALA A 236 1.85 -4.31 20.93
CA ALA A 236 1.07 -5.35 21.55
C ALA A 236 1.19 -5.29 23.08
N LEU A 237 0.07 -5.46 23.80
CA LEU A 237 0.02 -5.46 25.26
C LEU A 237 -0.86 -6.63 25.74
N TYR A 238 -0.26 -7.50 26.51
CA TYR A 238 -0.95 -8.51 27.33
C TYR A 238 -1.33 -7.87 28.66
N ALA A 239 -2.39 -7.07 28.65
CA ALA A 239 -2.75 -6.16 29.75
C ALA A 239 -2.93 -6.89 31.09
N GLU A 240 -3.56 -8.09 31.10
CA GLU A 240 -3.77 -8.92 32.28
C GLU A 240 -2.45 -9.29 32.98
N PHE A 241 -1.37 -9.44 32.21
CA PHE A 241 -0.06 -9.88 32.70
C PHE A 241 0.96 -8.73 32.81
N GLY A 242 0.63 -7.53 32.37
CA GLY A 242 1.57 -6.41 32.33
C GLY A 242 2.78 -6.67 31.43
N VAL A 243 2.59 -7.33 30.28
CA VAL A 243 3.65 -7.62 29.31
C VAL A 243 3.38 -6.92 28.01
N GLY A 244 4.29 -6.05 27.61
CA GLY A 244 4.29 -5.37 26.31
C GLY A 244 5.24 -6.05 25.33
N VAL A 245 4.88 -6.08 24.06
CA VAL A 245 5.77 -6.49 22.96
C VAL A 245 5.81 -5.36 21.96
N GLU A 246 7.00 -4.91 21.63
CA GLU A 246 7.27 -3.92 20.59
C GLU A 246 8.10 -4.56 19.47
N THR A 247 7.73 -4.27 18.24
CA THR A 247 8.38 -4.82 17.06
C THR A 247 9.11 -3.70 16.32
N ASP A 248 10.43 -3.66 16.48
CA ASP A 248 11.26 -2.63 15.87
C ASP A 248 11.58 -2.97 14.40
N GLY A 249 11.03 -2.16 13.46
CA GLY A 249 11.46 -2.19 12.06
C GLY A 249 12.95 -1.78 11.92
N ILE A 250 13.55 -2.12 10.76
CA ILE A 250 15.00 -1.91 10.45
C ILE A 250 15.38 -0.41 10.34
N VAL A 251 14.78 0.49 11.05
CA VAL A 251 15.21 1.88 11.05
C VAL A 251 16.25 2.08 12.13
N ALA A 252 17.52 2.30 11.70
CA ALA A 252 18.58 2.75 12.58
C ALA A 252 18.16 4.10 13.21
N HIS A 253 17.78 4.06 14.48
CA HIS A 253 17.37 5.26 15.18
C HIS A 253 18.59 6.14 15.52
N PRO A 254 18.51 7.48 15.32
CA PRO A 254 19.50 8.43 15.82
C PRO A 254 19.68 8.32 17.34
N LEU A 255 20.84 8.73 17.86
CA LEU A 255 21.16 8.68 19.30
C LEU A 255 20.08 9.30 20.20
N GLU A 256 19.41 10.35 19.75
CA GLU A 256 18.31 10.99 20.47
C GLU A 256 17.05 10.11 20.62
N ALA A 257 16.81 9.20 19.66
CA ALA A 257 15.71 8.24 19.76
C ALA A 257 15.98 7.19 20.84
N ARG A 258 17.24 6.72 20.99
CA ARG A 258 17.62 5.77 22.03
C ARG A 258 17.46 6.29 23.46
N TRP A 259 17.61 7.60 23.66
CA TRP A 259 17.39 8.22 24.96
C TRP A 259 15.89 8.26 25.30
N ARG A 260 15.05 8.64 24.34
CA ARG A 260 13.59 8.65 24.49
C ARG A 260 13.03 7.24 24.72
N ASP A 261 13.56 6.23 24.05
CA ASP A 261 13.14 4.84 24.19
C ASP A 261 13.46 4.30 25.60
N ARG A 262 14.64 4.58 26.15
CA ARG A 262 14.98 4.23 27.55
C ARG A 262 14.04 4.85 28.57
N HIS A 263 13.68 6.11 28.41
CA HIS A 263 12.74 6.77 29.31
C HIS A 263 11.33 6.17 29.22
N ARG A 264 10.90 5.75 28.02
CA ARG A 264 9.63 5.03 27.83
C ARG A 264 9.64 3.67 28.53
N ASP A 265 10.70 2.92 28.38
CA ASP A 265 10.83 1.60 28.99
C ASP A 265 10.85 1.69 30.51
N ASN A 266 11.61 2.64 31.08
CA ASN A 266 11.63 2.90 32.52
C ASN A 266 10.25 3.32 33.06
N ALA A 267 9.53 4.20 32.36
CA ALA A 267 8.20 4.61 32.76
C ALA A 267 7.20 3.44 32.71
N SER A 268 7.28 2.59 31.68
CA SER A 268 6.48 1.36 31.59
C SER A 268 6.76 0.40 32.73
N LEU A 269 8.05 0.24 33.09
CA LEU A 269 8.47 -0.64 34.19
C LEU A 269 7.95 -0.16 35.55
N VAL A 270 7.96 1.16 35.80
CA VAL A 270 7.37 1.75 37.01
C VAL A 270 5.87 1.47 37.13
N GLU A 271 5.16 1.38 36.00
CA GLU A 271 3.75 0.99 35.95
C GLU A 271 3.53 -0.51 35.96
N GLY A 272 4.57 -1.31 36.15
CA GLY A 272 4.52 -2.75 36.20
C GLY A 272 4.46 -3.45 34.83
N ILE A 273 4.64 -2.70 33.73
CA ILE A 273 4.67 -3.24 32.36
C ILE A 273 6.09 -3.53 31.95
N ILE A 274 6.41 -4.81 31.72
CA ILE A 274 7.69 -5.24 31.14
C ILE A 274 7.54 -5.26 29.62
N THR A 275 8.42 -4.55 28.90
CA THR A 275 8.39 -4.48 27.44
C THR A 275 9.50 -5.34 26.85
N LEU A 276 9.14 -6.31 26.00
CA LEU A 276 10.06 -7.07 25.15
C LEU A 276 10.14 -6.40 23.77
N ARG A 277 11.36 -6.33 23.20
CA ARG A 277 11.59 -5.75 21.89
C ARG A 277 12.15 -6.78 20.93
N TYR A 278 11.53 -6.90 19.77
CA TYR A 278 11.92 -7.87 18.77
C TYR A 278 12.17 -7.23 17.42
N SER A 279 13.27 -7.62 16.81
CA SER A 279 13.63 -7.24 15.45
C SER A 279 12.96 -8.12 14.41
N TRP A 280 13.09 -7.74 13.15
CA TRP A 280 12.69 -8.58 12.00
C TRP A 280 13.28 -10.00 12.09
N ALA A 281 14.58 -10.13 12.43
CA ALA A 281 15.25 -11.43 12.53
C ALA A 281 14.66 -12.31 13.64
N ASP A 282 14.30 -11.72 14.78
CA ASP A 282 13.72 -12.46 15.90
C ASP A 282 12.36 -13.05 15.52
N VAL A 283 11.51 -12.25 14.87
CA VAL A 283 10.16 -12.67 14.49
C VAL A 283 10.15 -13.64 13.31
N THR A 284 11.04 -13.49 12.32
CA THR A 284 10.97 -14.26 11.07
C THR A 284 11.96 -15.43 11.00
N GLN A 285 13.12 -15.32 11.65
CA GLN A 285 14.15 -16.36 11.61
C GLN A 285 14.16 -17.23 12.87
N ARG A 286 13.70 -16.69 14.00
CA ARG A 286 13.69 -17.38 15.31
C ARG A 286 12.33 -17.30 16.01
N PRO A 287 11.17 -17.47 15.29
CA PRO A 287 9.84 -17.26 15.85
C PRO A 287 9.54 -18.14 17.06
N CYS A 288 10.00 -19.40 17.06
CA CYS A 288 9.80 -20.31 18.18
C CYS A 288 10.58 -19.88 19.44
N GLN A 289 11.78 -19.34 19.28
CA GLN A 289 12.56 -18.82 20.42
C GLN A 289 11.91 -17.56 20.97
N THR A 290 11.52 -16.63 20.10
CA THR A 290 10.77 -15.42 20.47
C THR A 290 9.48 -15.78 21.21
N ALA A 291 8.74 -16.78 20.72
CA ALA A 291 7.53 -17.26 21.39
C ALA A 291 7.84 -17.84 22.78
N ALA A 292 8.96 -18.56 22.94
CA ALA A 292 9.37 -19.12 24.23
C ALA A 292 9.70 -18.05 25.26
N GLU A 293 10.38 -16.97 24.84
CA GLU A 293 10.68 -15.83 25.71
C GLU A 293 9.39 -15.12 26.16
N VAL A 294 8.48 -14.86 25.23
CA VAL A 294 7.17 -14.26 25.57
C VAL A 294 6.37 -15.17 26.50
N ALA A 295 6.27 -16.48 26.21
CA ALA A 295 5.55 -17.44 27.03
C ALA A 295 6.11 -17.52 28.46
N SER A 296 7.44 -17.58 28.58
CA SER A 296 8.14 -17.61 29.89
C SER A 296 7.78 -16.39 30.74
N LEU A 297 7.82 -15.20 30.13
CA LEU A 297 7.48 -13.98 30.87
C LEU A 297 5.98 -13.93 31.22
N LEU A 298 5.10 -14.33 30.32
CA LEU A 298 3.66 -14.41 30.60
C LEU A 298 3.36 -15.36 31.76
N GLN A 299 4.01 -16.55 31.80
CA GLN A 299 3.85 -17.50 32.89
C GLN A 299 4.38 -16.97 34.22
N GLN A 300 5.55 -16.32 34.24
CA GLN A 300 6.08 -15.62 35.42
C GLN A 300 5.11 -14.54 35.93
N ARG A 301 4.30 -13.97 35.06
CA ARG A 301 3.31 -12.93 35.35
C ARG A 301 1.90 -13.48 35.57
N GLY A 302 1.76 -14.81 35.69
CA GLY A 302 0.48 -15.46 36.09
C GLY A 302 -0.33 -16.10 34.97
N TRP A 303 0.18 -16.11 33.72
CA TRP A 303 -0.48 -16.86 32.67
C TRP A 303 -0.39 -18.37 32.91
N ARG A 304 -1.53 -19.03 33.07
CA ARG A 304 -1.64 -20.47 33.33
C ARG A 304 -1.85 -21.31 32.06
N GLY A 305 -1.83 -20.70 30.89
CA GLY A 305 -1.96 -21.42 29.64
C GLY A 305 -0.71 -22.22 29.28
N THR A 306 -0.89 -23.24 28.48
CA THR A 306 0.23 -24.07 27.99
C THR A 306 0.52 -23.73 26.54
N PRO A 307 1.73 -23.28 26.21
CA PRO A 307 2.10 -23.03 24.83
C PRO A 307 2.13 -24.34 24.02
N ARG A 308 1.97 -24.24 22.71
CA ARG A 308 1.91 -25.39 21.79
C ARG A 308 3.11 -25.43 20.88
N PRO A 309 3.67 -26.62 20.56
CA PRO A 309 4.69 -26.73 19.55
C PRO A 309 4.09 -26.52 18.14
N CYS A 310 4.76 -25.71 17.30
CA CYS A 310 4.36 -25.52 15.89
C CYS A 310 4.96 -26.60 14.98
N SER A 311 6.01 -27.33 15.43
CA SER A 311 6.69 -28.42 14.74
C SER A 311 7.35 -29.36 15.75
N PRO A 312 7.81 -30.57 15.34
CA PRO A 312 8.55 -31.49 16.21
C PRO A 312 9.85 -30.91 16.78
N SER A 313 10.50 -29.98 16.07
CA SER A 313 11.74 -29.34 16.48
C SER A 313 11.50 -28.03 17.27
N CYS A 314 10.25 -27.70 17.55
CA CYS A 314 9.91 -26.50 18.30
C CYS A 314 10.33 -26.62 19.78
N PRO A 315 10.90 -25.57 20.42
CA PRO A 315 11.24 -25.59 21.85
C PRO A 315 10.09 -26.01 22.77
N PHE A 316 8.86 -25.78 22.36
CA PHE A 316 7.68 -26.17 23.10
C PHE A 316 7.35 -27.67 23.07
N ALA A 317 8.05 -28.49 22.24
CA ALA A 317 7.86 -29.93 22.23
C ALA A 317 8.21 -30.60 23.60
N GLY A 318 9.12 -29.98 24.37
CA GLY A 318 9.50 -30.41 25.73
C GLY A 318 9.11 -29.42 26.83
N TRP A 319 8.17 -28.51 26.58
CA TRP A 319 7.79 -27.47 27.53
C TRP A 319 7.09 -28.06 28.76
N PRO A 320 7.49 -27.67 29.99
CA PRO A 320 6.86 -28.18 31.20
C PRO A 320 5.37 -27.84 31.22
N ARG A 321 4.53 -28.81 31.53
CA ARG A 321 3.10 -28.59 31.79
C ARG A 321 2.96 -28.27 33.27
N HIS A 322 2.60 -27.05 33.58
CA HIS A 322 2.32 -26.60 34.94
C HIS A 322 0.85 -26.86 35.33
#